data_a7dc51570f8736de5e02b9fdd2aaf7d9
#
_entry.id   a7dc51570f8736de5e02b9fdd2aaf7d9
#
_cell.length_a   1.000
_cell.length_b   1.000
_cell.length_c   1.000
_cell.angle_alpha   90.00
_cell.angle_beta   90.00
_cell.angle_gamma   90.00
#
_symmetry.space_group_name_H-M   'P 1'
#
loop_
_entity.id
_entity.type
_entity.pdbx_description
1 polymer ?
#
loop_
_entity_poly.entity_id
_entity_poly.type
_entity_poly.pdbx_seq_one_letter_code
_entity_poly.pdbx_strand_id
1 'polypeptide(L)'
;MKKKLTTVLAIVLVVALSVAGTYAYLTDKTATIKNTFTVGNVNITLTETFNTDTNNDNKPDAWQAQLIPGKEYFKNPVVTVVPGSEKCWLFVKFEENGNAADYLDYTSLLAAPDWTQGDGTKIPSNVWYRVVNKSADNTTFNLLANNTVTVKNNVTNENMEAASKAQLVYTAYACQFEGMTAAQAWAEVNK
;
A
#
# COMPACT_ATOMS: atom_id res chain seq x y z
N MET A 1 86.93 0.24 -11.96
CA MET A 1 85.71 -0.40 -11.50
C MET A 1 84.67 0.61 -10.95
N LYS A 2 84.99 1.61 -10.13
CA LYS A 2 84.08 2.57 -9.52
C LYS A 2 83.24 3.37 -10.54
N LYS A 3 83.80 3.83 -11.65
CA LYS A 3 83.07 4.58 -12.69
C LYS A 3 82.02 3.75 -13.41
N LYS A 4 82.24 2.46 -13.66
CA LYS A 4 81.25 1.57 -14.29
C LYS A 4 80.10 1.26 -13.34
N LEU A 5 80.35 1.16 -12.03
CA LEU A 5 79.29 0.95 -11.02
C LEU A 5 78.42 2.16 -10.87
N THR A 6 78.98 3.39 -10.89
CA THR A 6 78.24 4.63 -10.82
C THR A 6 77.31 4.83 -12.02
N THR A 7 77.75 4.45 -13.21
CA THR A 7 76.98 4.54 -14.45
C THR A 7 75.77 3.56 -14.42
N VAL A 8 76.03 2.32 -13.98
CA VAL A 8 74.96 1.32 -13.83
C VAL A 8 73.91 1.77 -12.79
N LEU A 9 74.39 2.31 -11.66
CA LEU A 9 73.49 2.81 -10.60
C LEU A 9 72.60 4.00 -11.08
N ALA A 10 73.23 4.91 -11.89
CA ALA A 10 72.46 6.02 -12.45
C ALA A 10 71.38 5.58 -13.46
N ILE A 11 71.70 4.56 -14.30
CA ILE A 11 70.74 4.00 -15.25
C ILE A 11 69.56 3.33 -14.50
N VAL A 12 69.88 2.54 -13.47
CA VAL A 12 68.80 1.90 -12.64
C VAL A 12 67.92 2.92 -11.95
N LEU A 13 68.48 4.03 -11.45
CA LEU A 13 67.73 5.08 -10.82
C LEU A 13 66.80 5.79 -11.80
N VAL A 14 67.24 6.09 -13.02
CA VAL A 14 66.40 6.72 -14.05
C VAL A 14 65.32 5.80 -14.50
N VAL A 15 65.56 4.49 -14.65
CA VAL A 15 64.48 3.53 -14.97
C VAL A 15 63.46 3.43 -13.83
N ALA A 16 63.93 3.38 -12.59
CA ALA A 16 63.03 3.32 -11.44
C ALA A 16 62.13 4.56 -11.31
N LEU A 17 62.69 5.76 -11.56
CA LEU A 17 61.90 7.02 -11.55
C LEU A 17 60.92 7.11 -12.72
N SER A 18 61.28 6.60 -13.91
CA SER A 18 60.35 6.58 -15.05
C SER A 18 59.17 5.62 -14.83
N VAL A 19 59.42 4.45 -14.24
CA VAL A 19 58.37 3.49 -13.90
C VAL A 19 57.44 4.05 -12.79
N ALA A 20 58.03 4.64 -11.76
CA ALA A 20 57.24 5.26 -10.69
C ALA A 20 56.39 6.46 -11.19
N GLY A 21 56.95 7.28 -12.10
CA GLY A 21 56.21 8.38 -12.74
C GLY A 21 55.08 7.88 -13.62
N THR A 22 55.27 6.80 -14.35
CA THR A 22 54.24 6.19 -15.20
C THR A 22 53.13 5.56 -14.37
N TYR A 23 53.45 4.94 -13.23
CA TYR A 23 52.45 4.39 -12.32
C TYR A 23 51.58 5.50 -11.69
N ALA A 24 52.17 6.63 -11.30
CA ALA A 24 51.45 7.75 -10.75
C ALA A 24 50.54 8.45 -11.78
N TYR A 25 50.90 8.42 -13.06
CA TYR A 25 50.11 8.99 -14.15
C TYR A 25 48.96 8.10 -14.60
N LEU A 26 49.03 6.78 -14.41
CA LEU A 26 48.03 5.81 -14.84
C LEU A 26 47.02 5.46 -13.75
N THR A 27 47.21 5.88 -12.50
CA THR A 27 46.25 5.69 -11.43
C THR A 27 45.39 6.93 -11.23
N ASP A 28 44.40 7.11 -12.09
CA ASP A 28 43.30 8.06 -11.84
C ASP A 28 42.27 7.34 -10.99
N LYS A 29 42.04 7.83 -9.76
CA LYS A 29 40.92 7.40 -8.92
C LYS A 29 39.75 8.28 -9.27
N THR A 30 38.79 7.74 -10.03
CA THR A 30 37.49 8.34 -10.14
C THR A 30 36.87 8.52 -8.74
N ALA A 31 36.31 9.68 -8.47
CA ALA A 31 35.58 9.92 -7.24
C ALA A 31 34.45 8.86 -7.10
N THR A 32 34.38 8.25 -5.94
CA THR A 32 33.33 7.27 -5.66
C THR A 32 31.98 8.00 -5.67
N ILE A 33 31.18 7.75 -6.69
CA ILE A 33 29.79 8.23 -6.72
C ILE A 33 28.99 7.32 -5.79
N LYS A 34 28.59 7.84 -4.64
CA LYS A 34 27.64 7.16 -3.75
C LYS A 34 26.23 7.43 -4.28
N ASN A 35 25.65 6.44 -4.93
CA ASN A 35 24.22 6.45 -5.21
C ASN A 35 23.48 5.96 -3.95
N THR A 36 22.78 6.88 -3.28
CA THR A 36 21.93 6.53 -2.15
C THR A 36 20.54 6.25 -2.71
N PHE A 37 20.10 5.01 -2.64
CA PHE A 37 18.73 4.63 -2.95
C PHE A 37 17.90 4.76 -1.67
N THR A 38 16.87 5.58 -1.71
CA THR A 38 15.87 5.66 -0.64
C THR A 38 14.74 4.70 -1.00
N VAL A 39 14.40 3.81 -0.08
CA VAL A 39 13.21 2.97 -0.23
C VAL A 39 11.99 3.89 -0.06
N GLY A 40 11.13 3.93 -1.07
CA GLY A 40 9.87 4.65 -0.98
C GLY A 40 8.98 4.02 0.11
N ASN A 41 8.31 4.87 0.88
CA ASN A 41 7.36 4.43 1.90
C ASN A 41 5.93 4.66 1.41
N VAL A 42 5.07 3.66 1.56
CA VAL A 42 3.63 3.78 1.34
C VAL A 42 2.94 3.46 2.66
N ASN A 43 2.20 4.42 3.17
CA ASN A 43 1.48 4.28 4.42
C ASN A 43 -0.01 4.57 4.23
N ILE A 44 -0.86 3.63 4.64
CA ILE A 44 -2.31 3.75 4.54
C ILE A 44 -2.95 3.43 5.88
N THR A 45 -4.14 3.99 6.09
CA THR A 45 -5.01 3.60 7.20
C THR A 45 -6.40 3.28 6.67
N LEU A 46 -7.05 2.31 7.27
CA LEU A 46 -8.48 2.06 7.11
C LEU A 46 -9.13 2.33 8.46
N THR A 47 -10.06 3.26 8.51
CA THR A 47 -10.73 3.69 9.73
C THR A 47 -12.25 3.61 9.57
N GLU A 48 -12.92 3.37 10.67
CA GLU A 48 -14.37 3.42 10.80
C GLU A 48 -14.72 3.92 12.20
N THR A 49 -15.86 4.56 12.35
CA THR A 49 -16.38 4.89 13.67
C THR A 49 -17.01 3.64 14.28
N PHE A 50 -16.31 3.00 15.15
CA PHE A 50 -16.79 1.84 15.89
C PHE A 50 -17.66 2.25 17.06
N ASN A 51 -18.61 1.40 17.46
CA ASN A 51 -19.54 1.64 18.56
C ASN A 51 -19.49 0.55 19.64
N THR A 52 -18.69 -0.48 19.45
CA THR A 52 -18.57 -1.62 20.35
C THR A 52 -17.11 -1.93 20.62
N ASP A 53 -16.78 -2.12 21.90
CA ASP A 53 -15.51 -2.59 22.39
C ASP A 53 -15.62 -4.10 22.63
N THR A 54 -14.97 -4.91 21.80
CA THR A 54 -15.06 -6.38 21.89
C THR A 54 -13.94 -7.00 22.71
N ASN A 55 -12.85 -6.27 22.92
CA ASN A 55 -11.66 -6.75 23.65
C ASN A 55 -11.54 -6.16 25.06
N ASN A 56 -12.45 -5.25 25.47
CA ASN A 56 -12.53 -4.60 26.78
C ASN A 56 -11.29 -3.74 27.14
N ASP A 57 -10.68 -3.10 26.13
CA ASP A 57 -9.58 -2.14 26.34
C ASP A 57 -10.06 -0.68 26.49
N ASN A 58 -11.38 -0.47 26.55
CA ASN A 58 -12.10 0.81 26.59
C ASN A 58 -11.99 1.64 25.29
N LYS A 59 -11.72 0.98 24.15
CA LYS A 59 -11.75 1.59 22.83
C LYS A 59 -12.65 0.76 21.92
N PRO A 60 -13.65 1.40 21.27
CA PRO A 60 -14.47 0.67 20.29
C PRO A 60 -13.60 0.13 19.16
N ASP A 61 -13.72 -1.17 18.88
CA ASP A 61 -12.98 -1.90 17.85
C ASP A 61 -13.89 -2.63 16.84
N ALA A 62 -15.19 -2.61 17.08
CA ALA A 62 -16.19 -3.20 16.21
C ALA A 62 -17.43 -2.30 16.03
N TRP A 63 -18.10 -2.47 14.92
CA TRP A 63 -19.40 -1.84 14.67
C TRP A 63 -20.50 -2.90 14.76
N GLN A 64 -21.43 -2.71 15.66
CA GLN A 64 -22.58 -3.59 15.87
C GLN A 64 -23.87 -2.78 16.00
N ALA A 65 -24.95 -3.32 15.44
CA ALA A 65 -26.28 -2.72 15.56
C ALA A 65 -27.35 -3.79 15.67
N GLN A 66 -28.46 -3.42 16.33
CA GLN A 66 -29.67 -4.24 16.26
C GLN A 66 -30.28 -4.15 14.86
N LEU A 67 -30.70 -5.28 14.33
CA LEU A 67 -31.37 -5.34 13.03
C LEU A 67 -32.84 -4.92 13.18
N ILE A 68 -33.09 -3.62 13.09
CA ILE A 68 -34.43 -3.06 13.12
C ILE A 68 -34.85 -2.77 11.67
N PRO A 69 -35.89 -3.45 11.13
CA PRO A 69 -36.35 -3.23 9.76
C PRO A 69 -36.64 -1.76 9.46
N GLY A 70 -36.14 -1.29 8.32
CA GLY A 70 -36.25 0.10 7.86
C GLY A 70 -35.37 1.11 8.58
N LYS A 71 -34.59 0.70 9.58
CA LYS A 71 -33.70 1.61 10.30
C LYS A 71 -32.39 1.84 9.55
N GLU A 72 -32.01 3.10 9.43
CA GLU A 72 -30.72 3.53 8.93
C GLU A 72 -29.69 3.61 10.06
N TYR A 73 -28.46 3.19 9.74
CA TYR A 73 -27.32 3.23 10.64
C TYR A 73 -26.15 3.94 9.99
N PHE A 74 -25.43 4.72 10.79
CA PHE A 74 -24.18 5.34 10.36
C PHE A 74 -23.06 4.29 10.29
N LYS A 75 -22.42 4.20 9.13
CA LYS A 75 -21.28 3.31 8.86
C LYS A 75 -20.34 3.99 7.86
N ASN A 76 -19.14 4.35 8.30
CA ASN A 76 -18.25 5.22 7.54
C ASN A 76 -16.84 4.63 7.34
N PRO A 77 -16.70 3.51 6.64
CA PRO A 77 -15.38 3.00 6.31
C PRO A 77 -14.64 3.97 5.37
N VAL A 78 -13.45 4.40 5.78
CA VAL A 78 -12.61 5.37 5.06
C VAL A 78 -11.20 4.84 4.93
N VAL A 79 -10.69 4.79 3.69
CA VAL A 79 -9.27 4.55 3.43
C VAL A 79 -8.56 5.87 3.26
N THR A 80 -7.42 6.02 3.91
CA THR A 80 -6.56 7.19 3.82
C THR A 80 -5.15 6.80 3.40
N VAL A 81 -4.63 7.45 2.36
CA VAL A 81 -3.20 7.44 2.06
C VAL A 81 -2.57 8.61 2.80
N VAL A 82 -1.61 8.30 3.67
CA VAL A 82 -1.01 9.26 4.61
C VAL A 82 0.00 10.17 3.88
N PRO A 83 0.14 11.45 4.26
CA PRO A 83 1.12 12.37 3.68
C PRO A 83 2.53 11.81 3.68
N GLY A 84 3.28 12.10 2.63
CA GLY A 84 4.63 11.58 2.44
C GLY A 84 4.70 10.16 1.89
N SER A 85 3.54 9.50 1.66
CA SER A 85 3.50 8.27 0.87
C SER A 85 3.91 8.54 -0.56
N GLU A 86 4.69 7.63 -1.13
CA GLU A 86 5.01 7.66 -2.56
C GLU A 86 3.76 7.32 -3.40
N LYS A 87 3.80 7.62 -4.69
CA LYS A 87 2.77 7.21 -5.64
C LYS A 87 2.56 5.70 -5.52
N CYS A 88 1.30 5.26 -5.38
CA CYS A 88 1.00 3.86 -5.07
C CYS A 88 -0.21 3.31 -5.82
N TRP A 89 -0.24 1.99 -5.92
CA TRP A 89 -1.45 1.23 -6.13
C TRP A 89 -2.16 1.09 -4.79
N LEU A 90 -3.41 1.54 -4.73
CA LEU A 90 -4.31 1.33 -3.60
C LEU A 90 -5.35 0.29 -3.98
N PHE A 91 -5.50 -0.74 -3.15
CA PHE A 91 -6.50 -1.81 -3.31
C PHE A 91 -7.45 -1.80 -2.13
N VAL A 92 -8.71 -2.05 -2.41
CA VAL A 92 -9.74 -2.31 -1.39
C VAL A 92 -10.44 -3.60 -1.74
N LYS A 93 -10.33 -4.58 -0.87
CA LYS A 93 -11.11 -5.82 -0.91
C LYS A 93 -12.39 -5.59 -0.13
N PHE A 94 -13.51 -5.90 -0.76
CA PHE A 94 -14.83 -5.83 -0.15
C PHE A 94 -15.48 -7.21 -0.13
N GLU A 95 -15.96 -7.62 1.02
CA GLU A 95 -16.59 -8.91 1.23
C GLU A 95 -17.94 -8.73 1.91
N GLU A 96 -18.95 -9.35 1.33
CA GLU A 96 -20.28 -9.48 1.90
C GLU A 96 -20.42 -10.86 2.51
N ASN A 97 -20.53 -10.92 3.82
CA ASN A 97 -20.72 -12.17 4.54
C ASN A 97 -22.16 -12.30 5.05
N GLY A 98 -22.62 -13.53 5.26
CA GLY A 98 -23.93 -13.81 5.80
C GLY A 98 -25.09 -13.32 4.92
N ASN A 99 -24.89 -13.30 3.58
CA ASN A 99 -25.86 -12.78 2.61
C ASN A 99 -26.28 -11.34 2.94
N ALA A 100 -25.31 -10.46 3.21
CA ALA A 100 -25.58 -9.09 3.64
C ALA A 100 -26.50 -8.34 2.66
N ALA A 101 -26.33 -8.53 1.36
CA ALA A 101 -27.17 -7.92 0.33
C ALA A 101 -28.67 -8.32 0.43
N ASP A 102 -29.00 -9.43 1.04
CA ASP A 102 -30.40 -9.83 1.25
C ASP A 102 -31.08 -9.01 2.35
N TYR A 103 -30.31 -8.51 3.34
CA TYR A 103 -30.82 -7.89 4.56
C TYR A 103 -30.47 -6.42 4.70
N LEU A 104 -29.47 -5.94 3.95
CA LEU A 104 -28.94 -4.58 4.05
C LEU A 104 -29.04 -3.85 2.71
N ASP A 105 -29.46 -2.59 2.74
CA ASP A 105 -29.36 -1.65 1.64
C ASP A 105 -28.18 -0.71 1.88
N TYR A 106 -27.29 -0.61 0.90
CA TYR A 106 -26.14 0.30 0.92
C TYR A 106 -25.67 0.56 -0.51
N THR A 107 -24.93 1.64 -0.70
CA THR A 107 -24.31 1.96 -1.98
C THR A 107 -22.80 2.02 -1.80
N SER A 108 -22.09 1.06 -2.41
CA SER A 108 -20.64 1.05 -2.43
C SER A 108 -20.11 2.12 -3.39
N LEU A 109 -19.18 2.96 -2.90
CA LEU A 109 -18.47 3.93 -3.73
C LEU A 109 -17.31 3.31 -4.51
N LEU A 110 -16.99 2.04 -4.29
CA LEU A 110 -16.01 1.30 -5.08
C LEU A 110 -16.48 1.07 -6.53
N ALA A 111 -17.78 1.15 -6.81
CA ALA A 111 -18.32 1.11 -8.17
C ALA A 111 -18.19 2.45 -8.92
N ALA A 112 -17.68 3.50 -8.29
CA ALA A 112 -17.47 4.80 -8.93
C ALA A 112 -16.37 4.71 -10.04
N PRO A 113 -16.43 5.56 -11.07
CA PRO A 113 -15.56 5.44 -12.25
C PRO A 113 -14.06 5.60 -11.96
N ASP A 114 -13.70 6.13 -10.80
CA ASP A 114 -12.29 6.28 -10.37
C ASP A 114 -11.65 4.98 -9.86
N TRP A 115 -12.45 3.96 -9.60
CA TRP A 115 -12.00 2.65 -9.17
C TRP A 115 -12.09 1.65 -10.34
N THR A 116 -11.13 0.76 -10.42
CA THR A 116 -11.13 -0.35 -11.37
C THR A 116 -11.41 -1.64 -10.59
N GLN A 117 -12.43 -2.38 -11.00
CA GLN A 117 -12.71 -3.69 -10.42
C GLN A 117 -11.70 -4.74 -10.93
N GLY A 118 -11.32 -5.67 -10.08
CA GLY A 118 -10.49 -6.80 -10.46
C GLY A 118 -11.15 -7.66 -11.56
N ASP A 119 -10.32 -8.25 -12.40
CA ASP A 119 -10.74 -9.04 -13.57
C ASP A 119 -11.22 -10.46 -13.23
N GLY A 120 -11.18 -10.83 -11.95
CA GLY A 120 -11.51 -12.16 -11.45
C GLY A 120 -10.45 -13.23 -11.75
N THR A 121 -9.33 -12.87 -12.38
CA THR A 121 -8.24 -13.81 -12.74
C THR A 121 -6.95 -13.47 -11.98
N LYS A 122 -6.36 -12.32 -12.24
CA LYS A 122 -5.14 -11.85 -11.58
C LYS A 122 -5.42 -11.04 -10.33
N ILE A 123 -6.52 -10.29 -10.35
CA ILE A 123 -7.05 -9.54 -9.22
C ILE A 123 -8.48 -10.01 -9.01
N PRO A 124 -8.85 -10.51 -7.82
CA PRO A 124 -10.21 -11.00 -7.57
C PRO A 124 -11.28 -9.96 -7.87
N SER A 125 -12.47 -10.38 -8.31
CA SER A 125 -13.58 -9.47 -8.66
C SER A 125 -14.16 -8.72 -7.46
N ASN A 126 -13.87 -9.14 -6.24
CA ASN A 126 -14.22 -8.44 -5.00
C ASN A 126 -13.11 -7.49 -4.50
N VAL A 127 -12.14 -7.19 -5.37
CA VAL A 127 -11.07 -6.22 -5.12
C VAL A 127 -11.19 -5.09 -6.12
N TRP A 128 -11.20 -3.86 -5.64
CA TRP A 128 -11.14 -2.64 -6.45
C TRP A 128 -9.80 -1.96 -6.22
N TYR A 129 -9.28 -1.33 -7.26
CA TYR A 129 -7.99 -0.66 -7.17
C TYR A 129 -7.95 0.65 -7.96
N ARG A 130 -7.03 1.51 -7.56
CA ARG A 130 -6.73 2.78 -8.22
C ARG A 130 -5.30 3.18 -8.00
N VAL A 131 -4.83 4.14 -8.80
CA VAL A 131 -3.56 4.82 -8.57
C VAL A 131 -3.81 6.03 -7.68
N VAL A 132 -2.98 6.19 -6.65
CA VAL A 132 -2.96 7.40 -5.81
C VAL A 132 -1.60 8.08 -5.98
N ASN A 133 -1.63 9.35 -6.38
CA ASN A 133 -0.42 10.14 -6.53
C ASN A 133 0.11 10.58 -5.17
N LYS A 134 1.42 10.84 -5.09
CA LYS A 134 2.06 11.44 -3.92
C LYS A 134 1.39 12.79 -3.60
N SER A 135 1.06 12.98 -2.33
CA SER A 135 0.45 14.21 -1.83
C SER A 135 1.13 14.67 -0.54
N ALA A 136 1.15 15.98 -0.29
CA ALA A 136 1.55 16.56 0.99
C ALA A 136 0.44 16.46 2.05
N ASP A 137 -0.81 16.22 1.61
CA ASP A 137 -2.00 16.11 2.45
C ASP A 137 -2.53 14.67 2.45
N ASN A 138 -3.38 14.35 3.42
CA ASN A 138 -4.13 13.10 3.44
C ASN A 138 -5.00 12.99 2.18
N THR A 139 -4.94 11.84 1.52
CA THR A 139 -5.84 11.50 0.41
C THR A 139 -6.82 10.44 0.90
N THR A 140 -8.09 10.82 1.06
CA THR A 140 -9.12 9.99 1.69
C THR A 140 -10.15 9.50 0.69
N PHE A 141 -10.65 8.29 0.90
CA PHE A 141 -11.67 7.65 0.08
C PHE A 141 -12.74 7.03 0.98
N ASN A 142 -13.95 7.61 0.95
CA ASN A 142 -15.11 6.98 1.56
C ASN A 142 -15.51 5.75 0.74
N LEU A 143 -15.89 4.67 1.40
CA LEU A 143 -16.23 3.42 0.74
C LEU A 143 -17.76 3.21 0.63
N LEU A 144 -18.56 3.93 1.43
CA LEU A 144 -20.02 3.92 1.38
C LEU A 144 -20.57 5.31 1.09
N ALA A 145 -21.58 5.37 0.23
CA ALA A 145 -22.33 6.60 -0.02
C ALA A 145 -23.09 7.00 1.23
N ASN A 146 -23.14 8.31 1.49
CA ASN A 146 -23.79 8.91 2.64
C ASN A 146 -23.33 8.38 4.00
N ASN A 147 -22.33 7.49 4.04
CA ASN A 147 -21.88 6.80 5.25
C ASN A 147 -23.02 6.07 5.97
N THR A 148 -23.92 5.43 5.23
CA THR A 148 -25.11 4.79 5.79
C THR A 148 -25.33 3.38 5.25
N VAL A 149 -25.97 2.57 6.10
CA VAL A 149 -26.52 1.25 5.79
C VAL A 149 -27.92 1.18 6.37
N THR A 150 -28.89 0.75 5.57
CA THR A 150 -30.28 0.60 6.01
C THR A 150 -30.64 -0.88 6.11
N VAL A 151 -31.27 -1.30 7.19
CA VAL A 151 -31.81 -2.65 7.33
C VAL A 151 -33.09 -2.77 6.48
N LYS A 152 -33.13 -3.76 5.60
CA LYS A 152 -34.27 -3.98 4.72
C LYS A 152 -35.53 -4.39 5.51
N ASN A 153 -36.71 -4.04 4.99
CA ASN A 153 -37.98 -4.37 5.62
C ASN A 153 -38.36 -5.87 5.59
N ASN A 154 -37.59 -6.69 4.86
CA ASN A 154 -37.81 -8.13 4.81
C ASN A 154 -37.17 -8.87 6.00
N VAL A 155 -36.48 -8.17 6.90
CA VAL A 155 -35.99 -8.76 8.15
C VAL A 155 -37.19 -8.97 9.09
N THR A 156 -37.42 -10.24 9.49
CA THR A 156 -38.51 -10.69 10.34
C THR A 156 -37.97 -11.58 11.46
N ASN A 157 -38.80 -11.92 12.43
CA ASN A 157 -38.38 -12.86 13.49
C ASN A 157 -37.94 -14.23 12.97
N GLU A 158 -38.47 -14.64 11.81
CA GLU A 158 -38.18 -15.96 11.22
C GLU A 158 -36.81 -16.01 10.60
N ASN A 159 -36.28 -14.90 10.07
CA ASN A 159 -34.96 -14.82 9.43
C ASN A 159 -33.93 -14.02 10.22
N MET A 160 -34.25 -13.54 11.41
CA MET A 160 -33.38 -12.70 12.25
C MET A 160 -32.04 -13.36 12.54
N GLU A 161 -32.03 -14.67 12.79
CA GLU A 161 -30.77 -15.40 13.03
C GLU A 161 -29.85 -15.37 11.79
N ALA A 162 -30.40 -15.56 10.60
CA ALA A 162 -29.64 -15.48 9.36
C ALA A 162 -29.17 -14.05 9.10
N ALA A 163 -30.05 -13.07 9.26
CA ALA A 163 -29.76 -11.66 9.08
C ALA A 163 -28.68 -11.15 10.07
N SER A 164 -28.62 -11.70 11.28
CA SER A 164 -27.59 -11.32 12.27
C SER A 164 -26.15 -11.69 11.86
N LYS A 165 -25.98 -12.53 10.85
CA LYS A 165 -24.68 -12.90 10.27
C LYS A 165 -24.25 -11.98 9.14
N ALA A 166 -25.09 -11.01 8.73
CA ALA A 166 -24.81 -10.04 7.68
C ALA A 166 -23.64 -9.13 8.06
N GLN A 167 -22.59 -9.11 7.24
CA GLN A 167 -21.41 -8.30 7.48
C GLN A 167 -20.91 -7.68 6.17
N LEU A 168 -20.48 -6.43 6.26
CA LEU A 168 -19.73 -5.72 5.22
C LEU A 168 -18.30 -5.56 5.70
N VAL A 169 -17.37 -6.26 5.08
CA VAL A 169 -15.96 -6.30 5.50
C VAL A 169 -15.11 -5.61 4.44
N TYR A 170 -14.29 -4.66 4.87
CA TYR A 170 -13.34 -3.95 4.03
C TYR A 170 -11.92 -4.26 4.49
N THR A 171 -11.02 -4.48 3.54
CA THR A 171 -9.58 -4.60 3.78
C THR A 171 -8.84 -3.75 2.76
N ALA A 172 -7.93 -2.90 3.21
CA ALA A 172 -7.14 -2.04 2.35
C ALA A 172 -5.70 -2.51 2.25
N TYR A 173 -5.12 -2.42 1.05
CA TYR A 173 -3.73 -2.74 0.77
C TYR A 173 -3.13 -1.65 -0.09
N ALA A 174 -1.82 -1.43 0.01
CA ALA A 174 -1.12 -0.52 -0.89
C ALA A 174 0.26 -1.04 -1.25
N CYS A 175 0.66 -0.76 -2.48
CA CYS A 175 1.99 -1.09 -2.99
C CYS A 175 2.52 0.09 -3.79
N GLN A 176 3.84 0.32 -3.74
CA GLN A 176 4.48 1.34 -4.55
C GLN A 176 4.15 1.14 -6.04
N PHE A 177 3.90 2.24 -6.75
CA PHE A 177 3.47 2.20 -8.15
C PHE A 177 4.60 1.85 -9.12
N GLU A 178 5.80 2.39 -8.88
CA GLU A 178 6.91 2.32 -9.85
C GLU A 178 7.37 0.89 -10.12
N GLY A 179 7.47 0.57 -11.41
CA GLY A 179 7.97 -0.72 -11.89
C GLY A 179 6.96 -1.88 -11.80
N MET A 180 5.69 -1.62 -11.42
CA MET A 180 4.68 -2.67 -11.26
C MET A 180 3.37 -2.35 -11.97
N THR A 181 2.79 -3.36 -12.60
CA THR A 181 1.38 -3.37 -12.98
C THR A 181 0.50 -3.60 -11.75
N ALA A 182 -0.79 -3.25 -11.83
CA ALA A 182 -1.74 -3.51 -10.74
C ALA A 182 -1.75 -5.00 -10.31
N ALA A 183 -1.68 -5.93 -11.27
CA ALA A 183 -1.67 -7.36 -10.99
C ALA A 183 -0.39 -7.82 -10.25
N GLN A 184 0.76 -7.27 -10.60
CA GLN A 184 2.02 -7.55 -9.88
C GLN A 184 2.00 -6.97 -8.48
N ALA A 185 1.53 -5.72 -8.33
CA ALA A 185 1.37 -5.07 -7.03
C ALA A 185 0.39 -5.83 -6.13
N TRP A 186 -0.74 -6.30 -6.67
CA TRP A 186 -1.68 -7.13 -5.93
C TRP A 186 -1.03 -8.43 -5.43
N ALA A 187 -0.27 -9.12 -6.30
CA ALA A 187 0.43 -10.34 -5.92
C ALA A 187 1.48 -10.12 -4.80
N GLU A 188 2.05 -8.92 -4.69
CA GLU A 188 2.97 -8.58 -3.60
C GLU A 188 2.26 -8.36 -2.27
N VAL A 189 1.12 -7.69 -2.24
CA VAL A 189 0.44 -7.30 -1.00
C VAL A 189 -0.51 -8.38 -0.46
N ASN A 190 -0.83 -9.39 -1.25
CA ASN A 190 -1.76 -10.48 -0.90
C ASN A 190 -1.03 -11.81 -0.61
N LYS A 191 0.22 -11.75 -0.17
CA LYS A 191 1.04 -12.91 0.23
C LYS A 191 0.66 -13.45 1.59
#